data_24cdfcff99f08b2c26bf880c766121b7
#
_entry.id   24cdfcff99f08b2c26bf880c766121b7
#
_cell.length_a   1.000
_cell.length_b   1.000
_cell.length_c   1.000
_cell.angle_alpha   90.00
_cell.angle_beta   90.00
_cell.angle_gamma   90.00
#
_symmetry.space_group_name_H-M   'P 1'
#
loop_
_entity.id
_entity.type
_entity.pdbx_description
1 polymer ?
#
loop_
_entity_poly.entity_id
_entity_poly.type
_entity_poly.pdbx_seq_one_letter_code
_entity_poly.pdbx_strand_id
1 'polypeptide(L)'
;MNAKTSTIGSAPIKDARVLGKPKMLILGLQHMFAMFGATVLVPILVQSYGLPLNTQTTLFFAGFGTLFFHFCTKLKVPAFLGSSFAFLGGFSAMAELSSGMYATMEPSEKLQYACGGIVIAGLLYVILAAIIKAVGVHRVMHFLPPVVTGPIIILIGLNLAPSAVSNASSCWWLALVSMAIIIVANIWGRGMIKIIPILLGVVGGY
;
A
#
# COMPACT_ATOMS: atom_id res chain seq x y z
N MET A 1 -32.45 -23.79 22.45
CA MET A 1 -31.99 -23.04 21.29
C MET A 1 -30.47 -23.10 21.23
N ASN A 2 -29.93 -24.02 20.43
CA ASN A 2 -28.48 -24.26 20.34
C ASN A 2 -27.85 -23.25 19.41
N ALA A 3 -27.12 -22.30 19.98
CA ALA A 3 -26.19 -21.46 19.22
C ALA A 3 -25.03 -22.35 18.75
N LYS A 4 -25.03 -22.76 17.48
CA LYS A 4 -23.88 -23.35 16.82
C LYS A 4 -22.76 -22.31 16.83
N THR A 5 -21.80 -22.45 17.73
CA THR A 5 -20.46 -21.86 17.63
C THR A 5 -19.81 -22.52 16.43
N SER A 6 -19.98 -21.95 15.25
CA SER A 6 -19.20 -22.34 14.09
C SER A 6 -17.75 -21.94 14.36
N THR A 7 -16.93 -22.92 14.70
CA THR A 7 -15.48 -22.85 14.55
C THR A 7 -15.21 -22.38 13.13
N ILE A 8 -14.76 -21.12 13.01
CA ILE A 8 -14.33 -20.55 11.73
C ILE A 8 -13.14 -21.39 11.31
N GLY A 9 -13.38 -22.29 10.37
CA GLY A 9 -12.37 -23.17 9.83
C GLY A 9 -11.25 -22.38 9.15
N SER A 10 -10.10 -22.98 9.02
CA SER A 10 -8.83 -22.47 8.52
C SER A 10 -8.82 -21.95 7.07
N ALA A 11 -9.96 -21.79 6.41
CA ALA A 11 -10.04 -21.26 5.07
C ALA A 11 -10.08 -19.72 5.08
N PRO A 12 -9.31 -19.05 4.24
CA PRO A 12 -9.33 -17.59 4.15
C PRO A 12 -10.72 -17.09 3.73
N ILE A 13 -11.24 -16.11 4.47
CA ILE A 13 -12.56 -15.50 4.17
C ILE A 13 -12.41 -14.66 2.91
N LYS A 14 -13.04 -15.10 1.82
CA LYS A 14 -13.01 -14.41 0.51
C LYS A 14 -14.14 -13.39 0.34
N ASP A 15 -15.18 -13.45 1.17
CA ASP A 15 -16.31 -12.52 1.14
C ASP A 15 -16.58 -11.99 2.55
N ALA A 16 -16.36 -10.71 2.76
CA ALA A 16 -16.56 -10.04 4.05
C ALA A 16 -18.03 -10.03 4.51
N ARG A 17 -18.99 -10.23 3.61
CA ARG A 17 -20.44 -10.28 3.94
C ARG A 17 -20.78 -11.42 4.88
N VAL A 18 -19.99 -12.49 4.88
CA VAL A 18 -20.16 -13.64 5.78
C VAL A 18 -19.94 -13.28 7.25
N LEU A 19 -19.19 -12.21 7.52
CA LEU A 19 -18.87 -11.74 8.87
C LEU A 19 -19.98 -10.95 9.56
N GLY A 20 -21.01 -10.55 8.81
CA GLY A 20 -22.07 -9.66 9.30
C GLY A 20 -21.70 -8.16 9.23
N LYS A 21 -22.71 -7.30 9.15
CA LYS A 21 -22.54 -5.85 8.91
C LYS A 21 -21.59 -5.14 9.89
N PRO A 22 -21.67 -5.34 11.24
CA PRO A 22 -20.83 -4.60 12.16
C PRO A 22 -19.34 -4.96 12.02
N LYS A 23 -19.02 -6.25 11.87
CA LYS A 23 -17.62 -6.70 11.68
C LYS A 23 -17.08 -6.24 10.33
N MET A 24 -17.88 -6.26 9.29
CA MET A 24 -17.51 -5.76 7.96
C MET A 24 -17.19 -4.27 7.99
N LEU A 25 -17.98 -3.44 8.69
CA LEU A 25 -17.73 -2.01 8.84
C LEU A 25 -16.42 -1.73 9.59
N ILE A 26 -16.16 -2.43 10.68
CA ILE A 26 -14.93 -2.26 11.46
C ILE A 26 -13.71 -2.66 10.64
N LEU A 27 -13.78 -3.78 9.89
CA LEU A 27 -12.70 -4.20 8.99
C LEU A 27 -12.48 -3.20 7.84
N GLY A 28 -13.55 -2.63 7.30
CA GLY A 28 -13.46 -1.59 6.29
C GLY A 28 -12.78 -0.32 6.82
N LEU A 29 -13.17 0.12 8.02
CA LEU A 29 -12.57 1.25 8.71
C LEU A 29 -11.08 1.01 9.00
N GLN A 30 -10.74 -0.16 9.53
CA GLN A 30 -9.35 -0.56 9.75
C GLN A 30 -8.53 -0.54 8.46
N HIS A 31 -9.08 -1.08 7.37
CA HIS A 31 -8.40 -1.11 6.09
C HIS A 31 -8.15 0.30 5.54
N MET A 32 -9.15 1.20 5.69
CA MET A 32 -9.02 2.60 5.33
C MET A 32 -7.87 3.28 6.09
N PHE A 33 -7.79 3.13 7.41
CA PHE A 33 -6.70 3.72 8.21
C PHE A 33 -5.34 3.10 7.89
N ALA A 34 -5.26 1.79 7.69
CA ALA A 34 -4.02 1.11 7.35
C ALA A 34 -3.44 1.58 6.01
N MET A 35 -4.31 1.82 5.02
CA MET A 35 -3.89 2.23 3.67
C MET A 35 -3.73 3.74 3.53
N PHE A 36 -4.42 4.54 4.36
CA PHE A 36 -4.37 6.01 4.32
C PHE A 36 -2.94 6.52 4.51
N GLY A 37 -2.26 6.07 5.57
CA GLY A 37 -0.90 6.50 5.86
C GLY A 37 0.08 6.18 4.72
N ALA A 38 0.02 4.97 4.17
CA ALA A 38 0.86 4.56 3.04
C ALA A 38 0.55 5.38 1.77
N THR A 39 -0.73 5.67 1.50
CA THR A 39 -1.14 6.41 0.30
C THR A 39 -0.74 7.89 0.38
N VAL A 40 -0.76 8.49 1.57
CA VAL A 40 -0.36 9.89 1.81
C VAL A 40 1.16 10.03 1.83
N LEU A 41 1.88 9.04 2.35
CA LEU A 41 3.34 9.13 2.51
C LEU A 41 4.06 9.22 1.16
N VAL A 42 3.61 8.51 0.13
CA VAL A 42 4.26 8.55 -1.19
C VAL A 42 4.28 9.95 -1.80
N PRO A 43 3.15 10.69 -1.93
CA PRO A 43 3.20 12.05 -2.46
C PRO A 43 4.02 13.01 -1.60
N ILE A 44 4.05 12.84 -0.27
CA ILE A 44 4.91 13.64 0.61
C ILE A 44 6.39 13.39 0.29
N LEU A 45 6.80 12.13 0.11
CA LEU A 45 8.17 11.78 -0.25
C LEU A 45 8.53 12.30 -1.65
N VAL A 46 7.61 12.22 -2.61
CA VAL A 46 7.84 12.77 -3.96
C VAL A 46 7.99 14.29 -3.92
N GLN A 47 7.23 14.98 -3.05
CA GLN A 47 7.41 16.41 -2.82
C GLN A 47 8.79 16.74 -2.22
N SER A 48 9.31 15.88 -1.33
CA SER A 48 10.66 16.06 -0.76
C SER A 48 11.78 15.91 -1.81
N TYR A 49 11.52 15.25 -2.93
CA TYR A 49 12.43 15.21 -4.09
C TYR A 49 12.33 16.46 -4.98
N GLY A 50 11.50 17.43 -4.62
CA GLY A 50 11.29 18.65 -5.38
C GLY A 50 10.25 18.54 -6.51
N LEU A 51 9.50 17.45 -6.60
CA LEU A 51 8.43 17.27 -7.57
C LEU A 51 7.07 17.63 -6.96
N PRO A 52 6.27 18.55 -7.57
CA PRO A 52 5.05 19.09 -6.97
C PRO A 52 3.85 18.11 -7.09
N LEU A 53 3.96 16.89 -6.54
CA LEU A 53 2.87 15.92 -6.56
C LEU A 53 1.82 16.29 -5.50
N ASN A 54 0.59 16.58 -5.93
CA ASN A 54 -0.48 16.97 -5.04
C ASN A 54 -1.08 15.75 -4.30
N THR A 55 -1.02 15.78 -2.97
CA THR A 55 -1.50 14.68 -2.11
C THR A 55 -3.01 14.47 -2.23
N GLN A 56 -3.79 15.55 -2.32
CA GLN A 56 -5.26 15.47 -2.43
C GLN A 56 -5.68 14.83 -3.76
N THR A 57 -5.04 15.25 -4.85
CA THR A 57 -5.25 14.65 -6.18
C THR A 57 -4.88 13.17 -6.17
N THR A 58 -3.77 12.80 -5.54
CA THR A 58 -3.33 11.40 -5.41
C THR A 58 -4.35 10.57 -4.65
N LEU A 59 -4.88 11.06 -3.52
CA LEU A 59 -5.92 10.39 -2.74
C LEU A 59 -7.22 10.24 -3.53
N PHE A 60 -7.64 11.28 -4.25
CA PHE A 60 -8.84 11.23 -5.09
C PHE A 60 -8.73 10.13 -6.14
N PHE A 61 -7.62 10.09 -6.89
CA PHE A 61 -7.42 9.07 -7.92
C PHE A 61 -7.17 7.68 -7.36
N ALA A 62 -6.59 7.54 -6.16
CA ALA A 62 -6.50 6.25 -5.47
C ALA A 62 -7.91 5.71 -5.13
N GLY A 63 -8.80 6.56 -4.64
CA GLY A 63 -10.20 6.20 -4.40
C GLY A 63 -10.94 5.83 -5.68
N PHE A 64 -10.84 6.65 -6.72
CA PHE A 64 -11.44 6.39 -8.03
C PHE A 64 -10.91 5.09 -8.66
N GLY A 65 -9.59 4.89 -8.65
CA GLY A 65 -8.94 3.67 -9.15
C GLY A 65 -9.41 2.42 -8.38
N THR A 66 -9.57 2.52 -7.07
CA THR A 66 -10.10 1.43 -6.24
C THR A 66 -11.54 1.08 -6.61
N LEU A 67 -12.41 2.08 -6.80
CA LEU A 67 -13.80 1.85 -7.23
C LEU A 67 -13.84 1.21 -8.63
N PHE A 68 -13.03 1.71 -9.55
CA PHE A 68 -12.91 1.14 -10.91
C PHE A 68 -12.41 -0.31 -10.87
N PHE A 69 -11.42 -0.61 -10.02
CA PHE A 69 -10.93 -1.98 -9.81
C PHE A 69 -12.03 -2.89 -9.28
N HIS A 70 -12.82 -2.45 -8.29
CA HIS A 70 -13.94 -3.23 -7.78
C HIS A 70 -15.03 -3.47 -8.81
N PHE A 71 -15.28 -2.50 -9.67
CA PHE A 71 -16.20 -2.67 -10.80
C PHE A 71 -15.68 -3.75 -11.77
N CYS A 72 -14.41 -3.68 -12.19
CA CYS A 72 -13.80 -4.66 -13.09
C CYS A 72 -13.74 -6.07 -12.49
N THR A 73 -13.46 -6.19 -11.18
CA THR A 73 -13.37 -7.48 -10.48
C THR A 73 -14.73 -8.00 -9.98
N LYS A 74 -15.82 -7.28 -10.26
CA LYS A 74 -17.18 -7.61 -9.81
C LYS A 74 -17.24 -7.83 -8.28
N LEU A 75 -16.52 -7.02 -7.52
CA LEU A 75 -16.39 -7.08 -6.06
C LEU A 75 -15.88 -8.43 -5.51
N LYS A 76 -15.20 -9.22 -6.34
CA LYS A 76 -14.67 -10.54 -5.92
C LYS A 76 -13.32 -10.47 -5.22
N VAL A 77 -12.57 -9.38 -5.43
CA VAL A 77 -11.24 -9.19 -4.86
C VAL A 77 -11.29 -8.01 -3.90
N PRO A 78 -11.18 -8.24 -2.58
CA PRO A 78 -11.16 -7.16 -1.59
C PRO A 78 -9.76 -6.55 -1.54
N ALA A 79 -9.49 -5.57 -2.41
CA ALA A 79 -8.22 -4.86 -2.45
C ALA A 79 -8.46 -3.35 -2.56
N PHE A 80 -7.58 -2.58 -1.93
CA PHE A 80 -7.49 -1.14 -2.08
C PHE A 80 -6.28 -0.83 -2.96
N LEU A 81 -6.44 0.08 -3.92
CA LEU A 81 -5.36 0.56 -4.78
C LEU A 81 -4.90 1.92 -4.25
N GLY A 82 -3.72 1.94 -3.65
CA GLY A 82 -3.07 3.15 -3.18
C GLY A 82 -1.78 3.45 -3.92
N SER A 83 -1.06 4.45 -3.45
CA SER A 83 0.25 4.82 -3.96
C SER A 83 1.27 3.70 -3.73
N SER A 84 2.16 3.48 -4.70
CA SER A 84 3.16 2.41 -4.62
C SER A 84 4.54 2.98 -4.29
N PHE A 85 5.15 2.47 -3.23
CA PHE A 85 6.53 2.77 -2.85
C PHE A 85 7.57 2.30 -3.89
N ALA A 86 7.23 1.30 -4.71
CA ALA A 86 8.11 0.79 -5.74
C ALA A 86 8.48 1.85 -6.80
N PHE A 87 7.63 2.85 -7.01
CA PHE A 87 7.89 3.92 -7.98
C PHE A 87 8.68 5.11 -7.41
N LEU A 88 8.96 5.14 -6.11
CA LEU A 88 9.73 6.24 -5.50
C LEU A 88 11.11 6.39 -6.14
N GLY A 89 11.80 5.27 -6.45
CA GLY A 89 13.06 5.31 -7.16
C GLY A 89 12.97 5.96 -8.56
N GLY A 90 11.87 5.75 -9.27
CA GLY A 90 11.62 6.41 -10.56
C GLY A 90 11.37 7.91 -10.41
N PHE A 91 10.64 8.33 -9.38
CA PHE A 91 10.45 9.75 -9.08
C PHE A 91 11.75 10.44 -8.67
N SER A 92 12.56 9.82 -7.80
CA SER A 92 13.87 10.32 -7.38
C SER A 92 14.81 10.45 -8.60
N ALA A 93 14.93 9.41 -9.40
CA ALA A 93 15.74 9.43 -10.60
C ALA A 93 15.34 10.55 -11.57
N MET A 94 14.03 10.78 -11.75
CA MET A 94 13.54 11.86 -12.61
C MET A 94 13.79 13.25 -12.03
N ALA A 95 13.71 13.40 -10.70
CA ALA A 95 14.02 14.64 -10.01
C ALA A 95 15.50 15.03 -10.16
N GLU A 96 16.40 14.06 -10.04
CA GLU A 96 17.85 14.24 -10.13
C GLU A 96 18.37 14.40 -11.57
N LEU A 97 17.53 14.15 -12.58
CA LEU A 97 17.94 14.22 -13.98
C LEU A 97 18.27 15.67 -14.36
N SER A 98 19.57 15.93 -14.59
CA SER A 98 20.10 17.26 -14.91
C SER A 98 20.85 17.31 -16.23
N SER A 99 20.73 16.27 -17.08
CA SER A 99 21.45 16.17 -18.35
C SER A 99 20.52 16.32 -19.56
N GLY A 100 21.04 16.87 -20.65
CA GLY A 100 20.30 17.03 -21.90
C GLY A 100 19.09 17.95 -21.78
N MET A 101 18.00 17.57 -22.43
CA MET A 101 16.74 18.34 -22.42
C MET A 101 16.09 18.45 -21.02
N TYR A 102 16.45 17.57 -20.08
CA TYR A 102 15.90 17.56 -18.73
C TYR A 102 16.55 18.59 -17.79
N ALA A 103 17.71 19.17 -18.18
CA ALA A 103 18.43 20.14 -17.36
C ALA A 103 17.66 21.45 -17.16
N THR A 104 16.87 21.85 -18.15
CA THR A 104 16.07 23.11 -18.16
C THR A 104 14.58 22.88 -17.88
N MET A 105 14.16 21.64 -17.65
CA MET A 105 12.76 21.33 -17.37
C MET A 105 12.33 21.80 -15.99
N GLU A 106 11.15 22.40 -15.94
CA GLU A 106 10.48 22.74 -14.69
C GLU A 106 10.11 21.46 -13.91
N PRO A 107 10.10 21.50 -12.57
CA PRO A 107 9.72 20.36 -11.75
C PRO A 107 8.34 19.77 -12.07
N SER A 108 7.40 20.61 -12.50
CA SER A 108 6.06 20.22 -12.93
C SER A 108 6.08 19.37 -14.20
N GLU A 109 6.95 19.69 -15.15
CA GLU A 109 7.13 18.92 -16.38
C GLU A 109 7.82 17.58 -16.08
N LYS A 110 8.87 17.58 -15.25
CA LYS A 110 9.52 16.34 -14.79
C LYS A 110 8.52 15.40 -14.13
N LEU A 111 7.60 15.93 -13.33
CA LEU A 111 6.52 15.14 -12.71
C LEU A 111 5.61 14.49 -13.76
N GLN A 112 5.26 15.20 -14.82
CA GLN A 112 4.43 14.65 -15.91
C GLN A 112 5.12 13.48 -16.61
N TYR A 113 6.41 13.59 -16.90
CA TYR A 113 7.20 12.51 -17.49
C TYR A 113 7.32 11.31 -16.54
N ALA A 114 7.52 11.54 -15.24
CA ALA A 114 7.55 10.49 -14.24
C ALA A 114 6.19 9.75 -14.17
N CYS A 115 5.08 10.50 -14.15
CA CYS A 115 3.73 9.92 -14.20
C CYS A 115 3.49 9.15 -15.51
N GLY A 116 3.96 9.66 -16.66
CA GLY A 116 3.91 8.95 -17.93
C GLY A 116 4.65 7.61 -17.88
N GLY A 117 5.82 7.57 -17.25
CA GLY A 117 6.56 6.33 -17.00
C GLY A 117 5.77 5.31 -16.18
N ILE A 118 5.02 5.76 -15.17
CA ILE A 118 4.14 4.89 -14.38
C ILE A 118 3.00 4.31 -15.23
N VAL A 119 2.44 5.10 -16.15
CA VAL A 119 1.41 4.60 -17.09
C VAL A 119 1.99 3.49 -17.97
N ILE A 120 3.19 3.67 -18.50
CA ILE A 120 3.88 2.63 -19.30
C ILE A 120 4.13 1.38 -18.45
N ALA A 121 4.59 1.54 -17.21
CA ALA A 121 4.73 0.41 -16.28
C ALA A 121 3.39 -0.30 -16.03
N GLY A 122 2.29 0.45 -15.93
CA GLY A 122 0.93 -0.08 -15.84
C GLY A 122 0.55 -0.95 -17.05
N LEU A 123 0.95 -0.55 -18.27
CA LEU A 123 0.73 -1.34 -19.46
C LEU A 123 1.52 -2.67 -19.46
N LEU A 124 2.72 -2.68 -18.87
CA LEU A 124 3.48 -3.92 -18.68
C LEU A 124 2.73 -4.93 -17.80
N TYR A 125 1.99 -4.47 -16.79
CA TYR A 125 1.12 -5.37 -16.00
C TYR A 125 -0.02 -5.98 -16.82
N VAL A 126 -0.55 -5.27 -17.81
CA VAL A 126 -1.56 -5.83 -18.72
C VAL A 126 -0.94 -6.93 -19.59
N ILE A 127 0.27 -6.72 -20.09
CA ILE A 127 1.03 -7.73 -20.83
C ILE A 127 1.30 -8.96 -19.96
N LEU A 128 1.75 -8.73 -18.72
CA LEU A 128 1.99 -9.81 -17.75
C LEU A 128 0.70 -10.59 -17.45
N ALA A 129 -0.43 -9.91 -17.30
CA ALA A 129 -1.73 -10.55 -17.09
C ALA A 129 -2.14 -11.42 -18.31
N ALA A 130 -1.86 -10.95 -19.54
CA ALA A 130 -2.09 -11.73 -20.76
C ALA A 130 -1.20 -12.98 -20.79
N ILE A 131 0.08 -12.85 -20.42
CA ILE A 131 1.01 -13.99 -20.31
C ILE A 131 0.52 -15.00 -19.27
N ILE A 132 0.12 -14.53 -18.07
CA ILE A 132 -0.42 -15.40 -17.02
C ILE A 132 -1.66 -16.13 -17.49
N LYS A 133 -2.53 -15.47 -18.25
CA LYS A 133 -3.74 -16.10 -18.83
C LYS A 133 -3.39 -17.17 -19.87
N ALA A 134 -2.34 -16.96 -20.68
CA ALA A 134 -1.93 -17.89 -21.74
C ALA A 134 -1.12 -19.08 -21.20
N VAL A 135 -0.20 -18.83 -20.28
CA VAL A 135 0.80 -19.81 -19.80
C VAL A 135 0.36 -20.51 -18.51
N GLY A 136 -0.49 -19.86 -17.73
CA GLY A 136 -0.97 -20.31 -16.43
C GLY A 136 -0.16 -19.77 -15.26
N VAL A 137 -0.86 -19.55 -14.13
CA VAL A 137 -0.28 -18.97 -12.88
C VAL A 137 0.89 -19.78 -12.36
N HIS A 138 0.79 -21.11 -12.38
CA HIS A 138 1.81 -22.00 -11.80
C HIS A 138 3.17 -21.84 -12.45
N ARG A 139 3.23 -21.72 -13.78
CA ARG A 139 4.49 -21.54 -14.50
C ARG A 139 5.10 -20.16 -14.25
N VAL A 140 4.28 -19.11 -14.21
CA VAL A 140 4.76 -17.75 -13.92
C VAL A 140 5.30 -17.63 -12.50
N MET A 141 4.62 -18.24 -11.51
CA MET A 141 5.08 -18.27 -10.11
C MET A 141 6.39 -19.04 -9.92
N HIS A 142 6.73 -19.94 -10.84
CA HIS A 142 8.04 -20.61 -10.84
C HIS A 142 9.19 -19.65 -11.13
N PHE A 143 8.96 -18.63 -11.97
CA PHE A 143 9.94 -17.56 -12.25
C PHE A 143 10.02 -16.49 -11.15
N LEU A 144 9.00 -16.41 -10.27
CA LEU A 144 8.93 -15.46 -9.17
C LEU A 144 8.89 -16.19 -7.81
N PRO A 145 9.91 -17.00 -7.48
CA PRO A 145 9.92 -17.74 -6.23
C PRO A 145 10.08 -16.79 -5.03
N PRO A 146 9.67 -17.21 -3.81
CA PRO A 146 9.81 -16.41 -2.58
C PRO A 146 11.25 -15.96 -2.30
N VAL A 147 12.25 -16.69 -2.78
CA VAL A 147 13.68 -16.32 -2.68
C VAL A 147 14.00 -15.02 -3.42
N VAL A 148 13.25 -14.67 -4.47
CA VAL A 148 13.40 -13.42 -5.22
C VAL A 148 12.53 -12.32 -4.61
N THR A 149 11.28 -12.63 -4.32
CA THR A 149 10.33 -11.63 -3.81
C THR A 149 10.63 -11.19 -2.38
N GLY A 150 11.15 -12.09 -1.54
CA GLY A 150 11.53 -11.78 -0.16
C GLY A 150 12.57 -10.66 -0.05
N PRO A 151 13.74 -10.80 -0.68
CA PRO A 151 14.76 -9.74 -0.68
C PRO A 151 14.28 -8.41 -1.26
N ILE A 152 13.42 -8.42 -2.29
CA ILE A 152 12.84 -7.19 -2.86
C ILE A 152 11.99 -6.45 -1.81
N ILE A 153 11.16 -7.17 -1.05
CA ILE A 153 10.34 -6.58 0.01
C ILE A 153 11.22 -6.00 1.12
N ILE A 154 12.29 -6.71 1.51
CA ILE A 154 13.27 -6.22 2.49
C ILE A 154 13.93 -4.93 2.00
N LEU A 155 14.38 -4.88 0.75
CA LEU A 155 15.00 -3.69 0.16
C LEU A 155 14.05 -2.50 0.11
N ILE A 156 12.77 -2.71 -0.20
CA ILE A 156 11.76 -1.65 -0.13
C ILE A 156 11.63 -1.12 1.30
N GLY A 157 11.57 -2.01 2.29
CA GLY A 157 11.50 -1.61 3.70
C GLY A 157 12.74 -0.83 4.16
N LEU A 158 13.93 -1.27 3.79
CA LEU A 158 15.19 -0.60 4.11
C LEU A 158 15.29 0.79 3.45
N ASN A 159 14.80 0.91 2.22
CA ASN A 159 14.78 2.21 1.52
C ASN A 159 13.83 3.23 2.18
N LEU A 160 12.80 2.76 2.88
CA LEU A 160 11.88 3.62 3.65
C LEU A 160 12.34 3.91 5.08
N ALA A 161 13.31 3.15 5.60
CA ALA A 161 13.80 3.30 6.97
C ALA A 161 14.29 4.72 7.32
N PRO A 162 15.06 5.42 6.46
CA PRO A 162 15.48 6.80 6.74
C PRO A 162 14.30 7.75 6.94
N SER A 163 13.24 7.61 6.15
CA SER A 163 12.02 8.41 6.29
C SER A 163 11.30 8.11 7.62
N ALA A 164 11.23 6.84 8.00
CA ALA A 164 10.62 6.44 9.27
C ALA A 164 11.41 7.01 10.47
N VAL A 165 12.74 6.96 10.43
CA VAL A 165 13.63 7.53 11.46
C VAL A 165 13.48 9.05 11.51
N SER A 166 13.45 9.72 10.37
CA SER A 166 13.24 11.18 10.29
C SER A 166 11.90 11.60 10.89
N ASN A 167 10.82 10.88 10.60
CA ASN A 167 9.50 11.16 11.19
C ASN A 167 9.47 10.86 12.70
N ALA A 168 10.11 9.79 13.15
CA ALA A 168 10.20 9.45 14.56
C ALA A 168 11.05 10.44 15.36
N SER A 169 12.03 11.10 14.74
CA SER A 169 12.95 12.04 15.40
C SER A 169 12.25 13.28 15.95
N SER A 170 11.07 13.62 15.47
CA SER A 170 10.24 14.71 16.02
C SER A 170 9.76 14.41 17.45
N CYS A 171 9.44 13.15 17.76
CA CYS A 171 9.10 12.70 19.10
C CYS A 171 9.30 11.18 19.25
N TRP A 172 10.48 10.77 19.70
CA TRP A 172 10.83 9.35 19.86
C TRP A 172 9.92 8.59 20.82
N TRP A 173 9.49 9.23 21.91
CA TRP A 173 8.59 8.61 22.88
C TRP A 173 7.24 8.24 22.26
N LEU A 174 6.69 9.14 21.47
CA LEU A 174 5.42 8.91 20.78
C LEU A 174 5.55 7.76 19.75
N ALA A 175 6.64 7.76 19.00
CA ALA A 175 6.93 6.71 18.03
C ALA A 175 7.08 5.34 18.70
N LEU A 176 7.81 5.26 19.82
CA LEU A 176 7.99 4.03 20.58
C LEU A 176 6.68 3.53 21.21
N VAL A 177 5.86 4.43 21.77
CA VAL A 177 4.55 4.07 22.35
C VAL A 177 3.62 3.54 21.26
N SER A 178 3.50 4.22 20.12
CA SER A 178 2.68 3.77 19.00
C SER A 178 3.13 2.38 18.48
N MET A 179 4.44 2.20 18.33
CA MET A 179 5.01 0.92 17.89
C MET A 179 4.76 -0.20 18.92
N ALA A 180 4.92 0.10 20.22
CA ALA A 180 4.64 -0.86 21.29
C ALA A 180 3.18 -1.29 21.29
N ILE A 181 2.23 -0.35 21.12
CA ILE A 181 0.80 -0.65 21.04
C ILE A 181 0.52 -1.59 19.85
N ILE A 182 1.10 -1.33 18.67
CA ILE A 182 0.93 -2.17 17.49
C ILE A 182 1.46 -3.59 17.74
N ILE A 183 2.66 -3.70 18.32
CA ILE A 183 3.29 -4.98 18.62
C ILE A 183 2.47 -5.76 19.64
N VAL A 184 2.07 -5.14 20.73
CA VAL A 184 1.27 -5.74 21.80
C VAL A 184 -0.08 -6.20 21.25
N ALA A 185 -0.77 -5.34 20.48
CA ALA A 185 -2.05 -5.68 19.88
C ALA A 185 -1.94 -6.84 18.88
N ASN A 186 -0.84 -6.93 18.14
CA ASN A 186 -0.61 -7.99 17.16
C ASN A 186 -0.26 -9.34 17.81
N ILE A 187 0.59 -9.34 18.85
CA ILE A 187 1.08 -10.57 19.50
C ILE A 187 0.08 -11.08 20.54
N TRP A 188 -0.34 -10.23 21.47
CA TRP A 188 -1.22 -10.63 22.58
C TRP A 188 -2.70 -10.30 22.37
N GLY A 189 -3.03 -9.53 21.34
CA GLY A 189 -4.41 -9.20 21.01
C GLY A 189 -5.26 -10.43 20.72
N ARG A 190 -6.52 -10.41 21.17
CA ARG A 190 -7.53 -11.45 20.89
C ARG A 190 -8.74 -10.84 20.20
N GLY A 191 -9.38 -11.61 19.33
CA GLY A 191 -10.60 -11.17 18.64
C GLY A 191 -10.35 -9.95 17.76
N MET A 192 -11.08 -8.86 17.98
CA MET A 192 -11.01 -7.63 17.19
C MET A 192 -9.69 -6.88 17.36
N ILE A 193 -9.07 -6.91 18.55
CA ILE A 193 -7.80 -6.21 18.83
C ILE A 193 -6.70 -6.69 17.89
N LYS A 194 -6.62 -7.99 17.64
CA LYS A 194 -5.64 -8.59 16.73
C LYS A 194 -5.87 -8.21 15.27
N ILE A 195 -7.09 -7.79 14.94
CA ILE A 195 -7.47 -7.44 13.56
C ILE A 195 -7.16 -5.97 13.25
N ILE A 196 -7.15 -5.08 14.26
CA ILE A 196 -7.00 -3.63 14.11
C ILE A 196 -5.74 -3.02 14.77
N PRO A 197 -4.57 -3.67 14.74
CA PRO A 197 -3.39 -3.21 15.47
C PRO A 197 -2.91 -1.82 15.01
N ILE A 198 -2.95 -1.54 13.71
CA ILE A 198 -2.49 -0.27 13.14
C ILE A 198 -3.40 0.87 13.61
N LEU A 199 -4.72 0.68 13.59
CA LEU A 199 -5.67 1.67 14.08
C LEU A 199 -5.44 1.98 15.57
N LEU A 200 -5.20 0.95 16.38
CA LEU A 200 -4.89 1.12 17.80
C LEU A 200 -3.57 1.87 18.02
N GLY A 201 -2.55 1.62 17.20
CA GLY A 201 -1.29 2.35 17.24
C GLY A 201 -1.43 3.82 16.89
N VAL A 202 -2.22 4.14 15.87
CA VAL A 202 -2.50 5.53 15.49
C VAL A 202 -3.27 6.26 16.56
N VAL A 203 -4.37 5.67 17.08
CA VAL A 203 -5.21 6.30 18.12
C VAL A 203 -4.45 6.42 19.45
N GLY A 204 -3.63 5.42 19.80
CA GLY A 204 -2.87 5.44 21.05
C GLY A 204 -1.60 6.28 20.99
N GLY A 205 -1.13 6.62 19.78
CA GLY A 205 0.00 7.54 19.56
C GLY A 205 -0.42 8.99 19.41
N TYR A 206 -1.69 9.27 19.19
CA TYR A 206 -2.25 10.62 19.13
C TYR A 206 -2.62 11.10 20.52
#